data_6e203a001e7fc326b830cce07bd12433
#
_entry.id   6e203a001e7fc326b830cce07bd12433
#
_cell.length_a   1.000
_cell.length_b   1.000
_cell.length_c   1.000
_cell.angle_alpha   90.00
_cell.angle_beta   90.00
_cell.angle_gamma   90.00
#
_symmetry.space_group_name_H-M   'P 1'
#
loop_
_entity.id
_entity.type
_entity.pdbx_description
1 polymer ?
#
loop_
_entity_poly.entity_id
_entity_poly.type
_entity_poly.pdbx_seq_one_letter_code
_entity_poly.pdbx_strand_id
1 'polypeptide(L)'
;SYAFLQHNHHPKMEEKIRRQFGVQMKVPEAMRASKTSKDFLWIATNGAENLRSLCVLRLADSPKADWARAIDQMLSQHIHGDQASSSMHLALATVQIQQERGIHLLTGQWMMEGDAMGGPFVASVKKTRQGALVLLAFAYAPEREKRNIMRQLRTVVFNEYISYGE
;
A
#
# COMPACT_ATOMS: atom_id res chain seq x y z
N SER A 1 -10.28 0.80 14.17
CA SER A 1 -9.88 -0.15 15.23
C SER A 1 -10.11 -1.59 14.77
N TYR A 2 -9.49 -2.51 15.46
CA TYR A 2 -9.65 -3.94 15.17
C TYR A 2 -11.10 -4.41 15.35
N ALA A 3 -11.75 -3.94 16.39
CA ALA A 3 -13.16 -4.28 16.65
C ALA A 3 -14.07 -3.84 15.51
N PHE A 4 -13.81 -2.66 14.94
CA PHE A 4 -14.55 -2.18 13.77
C PHE A 4 -14.31 -3.10 12.56
N LEU A 5 -13.07 -3.49 12.28
CA LEU A 5 -12.74 -4.35 11.14
C LEU A 5 -13.30 -5.76 11.27
N GLN A 6 -13.49 -6.29 12.48
CA GLN A 6 -14.09 -7.60 12.65
C GLN A 6 -15.53 -7.67 12.17
N HIS A 7 -16.27 -6.56 12.22
CA HIS A 7 -17.67 -6.49 11.81
C HIS A 7 -17.88 -5.82 10.46
N ASN A 8 -16.94 -4.94 10.06
CA ASN A 8 -17.07 -4.09 8.88
C ASN A 8 -15.90 -4.32 7.92
N HIS A 9 -15.77 -5.56 7.45
CA HIS A 9 -14.70 -5.93 6.54
C HIS A 9 -15.24 -6.50 5.23
N HIS A 10 -14.34 -6.77 4.30
CA HIS A 10 -14.67 -7.23 2.95
C HIS A 10 -14.12 -8.64 2.71
N PRO A 11 -14.88 -9.70 3.09
CA PRO A 11 -14.37 -11.09 3.03
C PRO A 11 -13.96 -11.55 1.63
N LYS A 12 -14.66 -11.12 0.59
CA LYS A 12 -14.34 -11.50 -0.79
C LYS A 12 -12.99 -10.97 -1.23
N MET A 13 -12.68 -9.73 -0.87
CA MET A 13 -11.39 -9.12 -1.18
C MET A 13 -10.28 -9.76 -0.37
N GLU A 14 -10.55 -10.06 0.89
CA GLU A 14 -9.59 -10.75 1.76
C GLU A 14 -9.21 -12.11 1.19
N GLU A 15 -10.19 -12.85 0.69
CA GLU A 15 -9.95 -14.16 0.07
C GLU A 15 -9.15 -14.02 -1.23
N LYS A 16 -9.42 -12.99 -2.04
CA LYS A 16 -8.67 -12.71 -3.25
C LYS A 16 -7.21 -12.45 -2.94
N ILE A 17 -6.93 -11.64 -1.91
CA ILE A 17 -5.57 -11.34 -1.47
C ILE A 17 -4.87 -12.59 -0.97
N ARG A 18 -5.57 -13.40 -0.18
CA ARG A 18 -5.02 -14.66 0.33
C ARG A 18 -4.63 -15.60 -0.81
N ARG A 19 -5.49 -15.77 -1.80
CA ARG A 19 -5.20 -16.64 -2.96
C ARG A 19 -4.03 -16.14 -3.78
N GLN A 20 -3.98 -14.84 -4.05
CA GLN A 20 -3.00 -14.29 -4.96
C GLN A 20 -1.63 -14.11 -4.31
N PHE A 21 -1.60 -13.70 -3.04
CA PHE A 21 -0.36 -13.27 -2.38
C PHE A 21 -0.01 -14.08 -1.13
N GLY A 22 -0.90 -14.94 -0.65
CA GLY A 22 -0.65 -15.70 0.57
C GLY A 22 -0.74 -14.87 1.85
N VAL A 23 -1.37 -13.70 1.80
CA VAL A 23 -1.51 -12.81 2.95
C VAL A 23 -2.92 -12.90 3.51
N GLN A 24 -3.02 -13.13 4.81
CA GLN A 24 -4.29 -13.03 5.53
C GLN A 24 -4.35 -11.66 6.21
N MET A 25 -5.36 -10.87 5.86
CA MET A 25 -5.52 -9.54 6.41
C MET A 25 -6.99 -9.14 6.40
N LYS A 26 -7.34 -8.17 7.26
CA LYS A 26 -8.65 -7.54 7.24
C LYS A 26 -8.64 -6.34 6.32
N VAL A 27 -9.61 -6.31 5.40
CA VAL A 27 -9.79 -5.21 4.45
C VAL A 27 -11.04 -4.44 4.84
N PRO A 28 -10.96 -3.11 4.97
CA PRO A 28 -12.15 -2.30 5.26
C PRO A 28 -13.24 -2.48 4.21
N GLU A 29 -14.47 -2.59 4.65
CA GLU A 29 -15.64 -2.76 3.78
C GLU A 29 -15.75 -1.63 2.74
N ALA A 30 -15.34 -0.41 3.10
CA ALA A 30 -15.40 0.75 2.22
C ALA A 30 -14.44 0.67 1.02
N MET A 31 -13.44 -0.21 1.05
CA MET A 31 -12.50 -0.39 -0.06
C MET A 31 -13.07 -1.33 -1.11
N ARG A 32 -13.86 -0.79 -2.03
CA ARG A 32 -14.62 -1.57 -3.01
C ARG A 32 -14.07 -1.54 -4.42
N ALA A 33 -13.40 -0.44 -4.81
CA ALA A 33 -12.76 -0.35 -6.11
C ALA A 33 -11.48 -1.17 -6.12
N SER A 34 -11.23 -1.92 -7.20
CA SER A 34 -10.01 -2.72 -7.27
C SER A 34 -9.45 -2.80 -8.68
N LYS A 35 -8.13 -2.98 -8.75
CA LYS A 35 -7.38 -3.26 -9.97
C LYS A 35 -6.34 -4.33 -9.63
N THR A 36 -6.24 -5.34 -10.48
CA THR A 36 -5.37 -6.49 -10.23
C THR A 36 -4.55 -6.83 -11.46
N SER A 37 -3.30 -7.17 -11.27
CA SER A 37 -2.47 -7.87 -12.23
C SER A 37 -1.68 -8.96 -11.49
N LYS A 38 -0.77 -9.65 -12.16
CA LYS A 38 -0.08 -10.83 -11.61
C LYS A 38 0.59 -10.55 -10.26
N ASP A 39 1.36 -9.46 -10.16
CA ASP A 39 2.17 -9.15 -8.99
C ASP A 39 1.73 -7.86 -8.30
N PHE A 40 0.52 -7.40 -8.60
CA PHE A 40 0.02 -6.12 -8.14
C PHE A 40 -1.49 -6.18 -7.88
N LEU A 41 -1.91 -5.68 -6.73
CA LEU A 41 -3.32 -5.49 -6.41
C LEU A 41 -3.47 -4.12 -5.75
N TRP A 42 -4.44 -3.36 -6.21
CA TRP A 42 -4.79 -2.06 -5.65
C TRP A 42 -6.28 -2.06 -5.32
N ILE A 43 -6.60 -1.73 -4.08
CA ILE A 43 -7.97 -1.52 -3.63
C ILE A 43 -8.10 -0.14 -3.01
N ALA A 44 -9.26 0.49 -3.20
CA ALA A 44 -9.45 1.87 -2.79
C ALA A 44 -10.90 2.13 -2.35
N THR A 45 -11.06 3.17 -1.53
CA THR A 45 -12.37 3.73 -1.25
C THR A 45 -12.89 4.46 -2.49
N ASN A 46 -14.22 4.47 -2.66
CA ASN A 46 -14.85 5.27 -3.70
C ASN A 46 -14.95 6.73 -3.23
N GLY A 47 -14.73 7.67 -4.13
CA GLY A 47 -14.82 9.10 -3.87
C GLY A 47 -13.46 9.77 -3.70
N ALA A 48 -13.32 10.95 -4.32
CA ALA A 48 -12.04 11.65 -4.40
C ALA A 48 -11.60 12.33 -3.10
N GLU A 49 -12.56 12.74 -2.27
CA GLU A 49 -12.26 13.56 -1.08
C GLU A 49 -11.57 12.80 0.04
N ASN A 50 -11.84 11.49 0.16
CA ASN A 50 -11.28 10.65 1.21
C ASN A 50 -10.65 9.40 0.61
N LEU A 51 -9.95 9.57 -0.50
CA LEU A 51 -9.29 8.44 -1.16
C LEU A 51 -8.26 7.81 -0.23
N ARG A 52 -8.53 6.58 0.15
CA ARG A 52 -7.61 5.71 0.87
C ARG A 52 -7.40 4.46 0.06
N SER A 53 -6.17 4.04 -0.03
CA SER A 53 -5.78 2.93 -0.88
C SER A 53 -4.87 1.97 -0.15
N LEU A 54 -4.99 0.72 -0.55
CA LEU A 54 -4.12 -0.36 -0.09
C LEU A 54 -3.64 -1.11 -1.32
N CYS A 55 -2.32 -1.31 -1.39
CA CYS A 55 -1.71 -2.12 -2.44
C CYS A 55 -1.00 -3.32 -1.84
N VAL A 56 -1.06 -4.43 -2.56
CA VAL A 56 -0.23 -5.61 -2.28
C VAL A 56 0.63 -5.83 -3.51
N LEU A 57 1.95 -5.89 -3.32
CA LEU A 57 2.90 -6.03 -4.42
C LEU A 57 3.84 -7.19 -4.14
N ARG A 58 4.19 -7.91 -5.20
CA ARG A 58 5.27 -8.89 -5.15
C ARG A 58 6.44 -8.34 -5.94
N LEU A 59 7.60 -8.20 -5.26
CA LEU A 59 8.82 -7.72 -5.88
C LEU A 59 9.77 -8.88 -6.13
N ALA A 60 10.46 -8.84 -7.27
CA ALA A 60 11.49 -9.81 -7.59
C ALA A 60 12.69 -9.63 -6.65
N ASP A 61 13.43 -10.71 -6.45
CA ASP A 61 14.66 -10.66 -5.68
C ASP A 61 15.72 -9.83 -6.39
N SER A 62 16.49 -9.07 -5.61
CA SER A 62 17.57 -8.26 -6.13
C SER A 62 18.69 -8.18 -5.08
N PRO A 63 19.94 -8.48 -5.46
CA PRO A 63 21.06 -8.40 -4.51
C PRO A 63 21.35 -6.97 -4.03
N LYS A 64 20.88 -5.97 -4.77
CA LYS A 64 20.99 -4.54 -4.40
C LYS A 64 19.61 -3.97 -4.13
N ALA A 65 18.87 -4.60 -3.25
CA ALA A 65 17.47 -4.26 -3.02
C ALA A 65 17.30 -2.83 -2.54
N ASP A 66 16.96 -1.94 -3.46
CA ASP A 66 16.40 -0.62 -3.16
C ASP A 66 14.87 -0.75 -3.20
N TRP A 67 14.30 -1.05 -2.05
CA TRP A 67 12.86 -1.30 -1.96
C TRP A 67 12.03 -0.09 -2.39
N ALA A 68 12.48 1.12 -2.04
CA ALA A 68 11.75 2.34 -2.40
C ALA A 68 11.69 2.51 -3.91
N ARG A 69 12.78 2.29 -4.63
CA ARG A 69 12.79 2.38 -6.10
C ARG A 69 11.96 1.29 -6.74
N ALA A 70 12.04 0.07 -6.23
CA ALA A 70 11.26 -1.04 -6.77
C ALA A 70 9.77 -0.80 -6.58
N ILE A 71 9.35 -0.30 -5.43
CA ILE A 71 7.95 0.07 -5.17
C ILE A 71 7.53 1.21 -6.10
N ASP A 72 8.34 2.24 -6.24
CA ASP A 72 8.07 3.38 -7.12
C ASP A 72 7.81 2.90 -8.56
N GLN A 73 8.64 2.02 -9.09
CA GLN A 73 8.45 1.47 -10.43
C GLN A 73 7.14 0.71 -10.58
N MET A 74 6.79 -0.11 -9.61
CA MET A 74 5.51 -0.84 -9.62
C MET A 74 4.32 0.11 -9.58
N LEU A 75 4.36 1.13 -8.74
CA LEU A 75 3.28 2.11 -8.65
C LEU A 75 3.13 2.88 -9.96
N SER A 76 4.22 3.33 -10.55
CA SER A 76 4.16 4.11 -11.79
C SER A 76 3.67 3.29 -13.00
N GLN A 77 3.90 2.00 -12.99
CA GLN A 77 3.41 1.10 -14.05
C GLN A 77 1.91 0.83 -13.94
N HIS A 78 1.37 0.81 -12.73
CA HIS A 78 0.02 0.31 -12.51
C HIS A 78 -0.99 1.38 -12.10
N ILE A 79 -0.57 2.49 -11.53
CA ILE A 79 -1.48 3.54 -11.07
C ILE A 79 -1.24 4.82 -11.86
N HIS A 80 -2.26 5.23 -12.60
CA HIS A 80 -2.22 6.39 -13.45
C HIS A 80 -3.27 7.40 -13.02
N GLY A 81 -2.98 8.69 -13.28
CA GLY A 81 -3.93 9.77 -13.05
C GLY A 81 -4.86 9.98 -14.25
N ASP A 82 -5.58 11.08 -14.22
CA ASP A 82 -6.56 11.41 -15.26
C ASP A 82 -5.92 11.78 -16.59
N GLN A 83 -4.68 12.29 -16.57
CA GLN A 83 -3.95 12.64 -17.78
C GLN A 83 -3.16 11.43 -18.29
N ALA A 84 -3.01 11.32 -19.60
CA ALA A 84 -2.37 10.18 -20.25
C ALA A 84 -0.92 9.94 -19.77
N SER A 85 -0.20 11.01 -19.43
CA SER A 85 1.19 10.95 -18.96
C SER A 85 1.30 10.90 -17.44
N SER A 86 0.17 10.90 -16.73
CA SER A 86 0.13 10.99 -15.28
C SER A 86 0.32 9.61 -14.67
N SER A 87 1.28 9.45 -13.77
CA SER A 87 1.53 8.20 -13.06
C SER A 87 1.92 8.46 -11.62
N MET A 88 1.66 7.47 -10.77
CA MET A 88 1.98 7.55 -9.34
C MET A 88 3.45 7.26 -9.12
N HIS A 89 4.08 8.10 -8.29
CA HIS A 89 5.45 7.92 -7.84
C HIS A 89 5.56 8.11 -6.33
N LEU A 90 6.60 7.53 -5.75
CA LEU A 90 7.05 7.92 -4.44
C LEU A 90 7.99 9.13 -4.58
N ALA A 91 7.85 10.11 -3.70
CA ALA A 91 8.82 11.17 -3.57
C ALA A 91 10.03 10.58 -2.81
N LEU A 92 10.99 10.04 -3.55
CA LEU A 92 12.07 9.21 -2.99
C LEU A 92 12.89 9.93 -1.93
N ALA A 93 13.07 11.24 -2.07
CA ALA A 93 13.80 12.04 -1.08
C ALA A 93 13.09 12.11 0.29
N THR A 94 11.81 11.82 0.35
CA THR A 94 11.04 11.83 1.61
C THR A 94 11.02 10.49 2.31
N VAL A 95 11.52 9.44 1.66
CA VAL A 95 11.37 8.07 2.18
C VAL A 95 12.31 7.83 3.34
N GLN A 96 11.75 7.36 4.44
CA GLN A 96 12.48 6.89 5.61
C GLN A 96 12.25 5.41 5.76
N ILE A 97 13.29 4.69 6.15
CA ILE A 97 13.25 3.24 6.30
C ILE A 97 13.63 2.90 7.73
N GLN A 98 12.79 2.09 8.38
CA GLN A 98 13.05 1.54 9.70
C GLN A 98 12.89 0.03 9.62
N GLN A 99 13.53 -0.68 10.54
CA GLN A 99 13.33 -2.11 10.68
C GLN A 99 12.63 -2.39 12.00
N GLU A 100 11.47 -3.02 11.93
CA GLU A 100 10.68 -3.38 13.10
C GLU A 100 10.17 -4.82 12.94
N ARG A 101 10.33 -5.65 13.96
CA ARG A 101 9.79 -7.02 14.00
C ARG A 101 10.16 -7.85 12.76
N GLY A 102 11.37 -7.68 12.25
CA GLY A 102 11.83 -8.40 11.05
C GLY A 102 11.27 -7.89 9.73
N ILE A 103 10.57 -6.77 9.74
CA ILE A 103 9.97 -6.15 8.56
C ILE A 103 10.63 -4.79 8.35
N HIS A 104 10.88 -4.44 7.09
CA HIS A 104 11.28 -3.08 6.73
C HIS A 104 10.04 -2.21 6.61
N LEU A 105 10.02 -1.12 7.35
CA LEU A 105 8.95 -0.14 7.27
C LEU A 105 9.42 1.08 6.50
N LEU A 106 8.72 1.42 5.43
CA LEU A 106 8.97 2.63 4.65
C LEU A 106 7.84 3.62 4.89
N THR A 107 8.20 4.88 5.13
CA THR A 107 7.23 5.97 5.22
C THR A 107 7.71 7.13 4.36
N GLY A 108 6.79 7.94 3.89
CA GLY A 108 7.10 9.10 3.09
C GLY A 108 5.87 9.67 2.40
N GLN A 109 6.14 10.34 1.29
CA GLN A 109 5.10 10.97 0.47
C GLN A 109 5.03 10.33 -0.90
N TRP A 110 3.82 10.23 -1.43
CA TRP A 110 3.58 9.88 -2.82
C TRP A 110 3.08 11.10 -3.58
N MET A 111 3.21 11.08 -4.88
CA MET A 111 2.76 12.13 -5.77
C MET A 111 2.25 11.53 -7.08
N MET A 112 1.30 12.21 -7.69
CA MET A 112 0.85 11.89 -9.04
C MET A 112 1.55 12.85 -9.99
N GLU A 113 2.47 12.32 -10.80
CA GLU A 113 3.15 13.14 -11.78
C GLU A 113 2.14 13.67 -12.80
N GLY A 114 2.14 14.98 -13.05
CA GLY A 114 1.22 15.63 -13.96
C GLY A 114 -0.10 16.08 -13.33
N ASP A 115 -0.43 15.63 -12.14
CA ASP A 115 -1.62 16.04 -11.38
C ASP A 115 -1.21 16.58 -10.03
N ALA A 116 -1.98 17.55 -9.52
CA ALA A 116 -1.72 18.14 -8.21
C ALA A 116 -2.27 17.25 -7.09
N MET A 117 -1.88 15.99 -7.05
CA MET A 117 -2.30 15.03 -6.04
C MET A 117 -1.09 14.42 -5.35
N GLY A 118 -1.23 14.18 -4.07
CA GLY A 118 -0.22 13.52 -3.27
C GLY A 118 -0.70 13.31 -1.85
N GLY A 119 0.16 12.75 -1.02
CA GLY A 119 -0.15 12.51 0.36
C GLY A 119 0.84 11.56 1.01
N PRO A 120 0.55 11.11 2.23
CA PRO A 120 1.41 10.17 2.92
C PRO A 120 1.24 8.74 2.44
N PHE A 121 2.29 7.94 2.59
CA PHE A 121 2.22 6.50 2.45
C PHE A 121 2.99 5.81 3.57
N VAL A 122 2.62 4.57 3.82
CA VAL A 122 3.33 3.63 4.67
C VAL A 122 3.41 2.30 3.94
N ALA A 123 4.57 1.68 3.93
CA ALA A 123 4.75 0.36 3.34
C ALA A 123 5.51 -0.55 4.27
N SER A 124 5.07 -1.80 4.36
CA SER A 124 5.85 -2.85 5.00
C SER A 124 6.43 -3.76 3.93
N VAL A 125 7.70 -4.11 4.05
CA VAL A 125 8.39 -5.00 3.13
C VAL A 125 8.89 -6.20 3.90
N LYS A 126 8.38 -7.37 3.54
CA LYS A 126 8.83 -8.64 4.10
C LYS A 126 9.57 -9.42 3.03
N LYS A 127 10.81 -9.80 3.31
CA LYS A 127 11.58 -10.66 2.40
C LYS A 127 10.96 -12.05 2.33
N THR A 128 10.92 -12.61 1.13
CA THR A 128 10.48 -13.96 0.85
C THR A 128 11.58 -14.73 0.14
N ARG A 129 11.38 -16.02 -0.11
CA ARG A 129 12.37 -16.81 -0.87
C ARG A 129 12.60 -16.29 -2.28
N GLN A 130 11.60 -15.67 -2.87
CA GLN A 130 11.60 -15.27 -4.29
C GLN A 130 11.75 -13.76 -4.48
N GLY A 131 11.88 -12.99 -3.39
CA GLY A 131 11.96 -11.55 -3.47
C GLY A 131 11.42 -10.87 -2.24
N ALA A 132 10.34 -10.12 -2.38
CA ALA A 132 9.68 -9.46 -1.26
C ALA A 132 8.18 -9.33 -1.50
N LEU A 133 7.44 -9.31 -0.39
CA LEU A 133 6.03 -9.01 -0.36
C LEU A 133 5.85 -7.65 0.31
N VAL A 134 5.14 -6.76 -0.37
CA VAL A 134 4.91 -5.39 0.11
C VAL A 134 3.43 -5.17 0.35
N LEU A 135 3.10 -4.65 1.52
CA LEU A 135 1.80 -4.05 1.82
C LEU A 135 2.01 -2.55 1.90
N LEU A 136 1.32 -1.80 1.06
CA LEU A 136 1.47 -0.35 0.99
C LEU A 136 0.10 0.29 1.16
N ALA A 137 -0.01 1.23 2.09
CA ALA A 137 -1.20 2.04 2.27
C ALA A 137 -0.87 3.49 1.99
N PHE A 138 -1.75 4.17 1.27
CA PHE A 138 -1.58 5.59 1.00
C PHE A 138 -2.92 6.30 0.99
N ALA A 139 -2.87 7.60 1.16
CA ALA A 139 -4.08 8.43 1.17
C ALA A 139 -3.81 9.75 0.48
N TYR A 140 -4.84 10.28 -0.18
CA TYR A 140 -4.85 11.68 -0.57
C TYR A 140 -5.20 12.51 0.67
N ALA A 141 -4.32 13.44 1.04
CA ALA A 141 -4.54 14.20 2.25
C ALA A 141 -4.03 15.64 2.11
N PRO A 142 -4.83 16.62 2.51
CA PRO A 142 -4.31 17.95 2.75
C PRO A 142 -3.28 17.94 3.87
N GLU A 143 -2.35 18.88 3.84
CA GLU A 143 -1.26 19.02 4.81
C GLU A 143 -1.70 18.87 6.27
N ARG A 144 -2.81 19.50 6.64
CA ARG A 144 -3.29 19.58 8.02
C ARG A 144 -3.81 18.28 8.61
N GLU A 145 -4.03 17.24 7.79
CA GLU A 145 -4.58 15.97 8.24
C GLU A 145 -3.56 14.82 8.20
N LYS A 146 -2.32 15.09 7.82
CA LYS A 146 -1.31 14.06 7.60
C LYS A 146 -1.07 13.16 8.81
N ARG A 147 -1.04 13.71 10.03
CA ARG A 147 -0.73 12.92 11.23
C ARG A 147 -1.77 11.83 11.51
N ASN A 148 -3.04 12.19 11.43
CA ASN A 148 -4.11 11.23 11.70
C ASN A 148 -4.15 10.12 10.64
N ILE A 149 -3.95 10.50 9.40
CA ILE A 149 -3.93 9.56 8.30
C ILE A 149 -2.74 8.62 8.41
N MET A 150 -1.55 9.11 8.74
CA MET A 150 -0.38 8.29 8.95
C MET A 150 -0.60 7.26 10.06
N ARG A 151 -1.23 7.66 11.16
CA ARG A 151 -1.55 6.74 12.24
C ARG A 151 -2.48 5.62 11.77
N GLN A 152 -3.50 5.96 11.01
CA GLN A 152 -4.43 4.98 10.45
C GLN A 152 -3.74 4.03 9.47
N LEU A 153 -2.90 4.56 8.58
CA LEU A 153 -2.17 3.76 7.61
C LEU A 153 -1.21 2.79 8.29
N ARG A 154 -0.48 3.25 9.31
CA ARG A 154 0.41 2.37 10.08
C ARG A 154 -0.36 1.24 10.75
N THR A 155 -1.55 1.51 11.25
CA THR A 155 -2.40 0.47 11.83
C THR A 155 -2.75 -0.61 10.82
N VAL A 156 -3.02 -0.23 9.57
CA VAL A 156 -3.34 -1.20 8.52
C VAL A 156 -2.14 -2.08 8.18
N VAL A 157 -0.94 -1.50 7.99
CA VAL A 157 0.22 -2.27 7.54
C VAL A 157 0.99 -2.95 8.66
N PHE A 158 0.80 -2.53 9.91
CA PHE A 158 1.51 -3.04 11.08
C PHE A 158 0.58 -3.66 12.07
N ASN A 159 -0.44 -4.34 11.66
CA ASN A 159 -1.23 -4.91 12.70
C ASN A 159 -0.97 -6.41 12.88
N GLU A 160 -1.19 -6.86 14.09
CA GLU A 160 -0.93 -8.23 14.52
C GLU A 160 -1.85 -9.27 13.87
N TYR A 161 -2.89 -8.84 13.15
CA TYR A 161 -3.79 -9.74 12.43
C TYR A 161 -3.47 -9.84 10.94
N ILE A 162 -2.34 -9.29 10.50
CA ILE A 162 -1.78 -9.58 9.19
C ILE A 162 -0.87 -10.80 9.33
N SER A 163 -1.16 -11.83 8.58
CA SER A 163 -0.39 -13.07 8.58
C SER A 163 0.11 -13.31 7.16
N TYR A 164 1.42 -13.52 7.03
CA TYR A 164 2.05 -13.84 5.76
C TYR A 164 2.15 -15.36 5.64
N GLY A 165 1.55 -15.91 4.59
CA GLY A 165 1.75 -17.30 4.23
C GLY A 165 3.14 -17.51 3.63
N GLU A 166 3.77 -18.60 3.97
CA GLU A 166 5.06 -19.01 3.42
C GLU A 166 4.96 -20.26 2.58
#